data_c9ee23b764b2d9b5ddf25d7568786c4c
#
_entry.id   c9ee23b764b2d9b5ddf25d7568786c4c
#
_cell.length_a   1.000
_cell.length_b   1.000
_cell.length_c   1.000
_cell.angle_alpha   90.00
_cell.angle_beta   90.00
_cell.angle_gamma   90.00
#
_symmetry.space_group_name_H-M   'P 1'
#
loop_
_entity.id
_entity.type
_entity.pdbx_description
1 polymer ?
#
loop_
_entity_poly.entity_id
_entity_poly.type
_entity_poly.pdbx_seq_one_letter_code
_entity_poly.pdbx_strand_id
1 'polypeptide(L)'
;MDKQSQMKSSLSLTRSHALFDEAQELLPGGVNSPVRAFLGVGGTPVFIDHASGPYLYDVDGNRYLDYVQSWGPMILGHTYPSVLEAVTQASTRGFSFGAPTRAESILARLVIESVPSIEMVRFVNSGTEATMSALRLARAYTGRSKIIKFSGCYHGHADMLLVQAGSGVATMGLPDSPGVPREAASNTLIAPYNDSAAVEELFRAYPGDIAAIIVEPAAANMGLVPPLPGFLEKLRSLCSEYGALLVFDEVMTGFRVALGGMQERLGIIPDLTCLGKIIGGGLPVGAYGGRREIMQLVAPSGPVYQAGTLSGNPLAMAAGIATLQELRKPGRYAELERKGQLLGDGIERALHEEGGAVQFVRVGAIFCLFFTAEHVIDYASAKTSDTQRFARFFWSMLEHGVYLPPSQFEGCFISLALEDEMIEQTVEAVWLALRESAEE
;
A
#
# COMPACT_ATOMS: atom_id res chain seq x y z
N MET A 1 15.90 -42.34 -8.59
CA MET A 1 16.82 -41.46 -9.35
C MET A 1 16.39 -40.04 -9.04
N ASP A 2 17.27 -39.39 -8.34
CA ASP A 2 17.07 -38.14 -7.58
C ASP A 2 16.63 -36.94 -8.44
N LYS A 3 15.41 -36.44 -8.19
CA LYS A 3 14.98 -35.12 -8.68
C LYS A 3 15.44 -33.96 -7.79
N GLN A 4 16.18 -34.22 -6.73
CA GLN A 4 16.63 -33.24 -5.73
C GLN A 4 17.96 -32.54 -6.06
N SER A 5 18.58 -32.80 -7.22
CA SER A 5 19.94 -32.27 -7.47
C SER A 5 20.03 -31.16 -8.52
N GLN A 6 18.93 -30.48 -8.90
CA GLN A 6 18.96 -29.48 -9.98
C GLN A 6 18.56 -28.05 -9.64
N MET A 7 18.42 -27.67 -8.33
CA MET A 7 18.05 -26.28 -7.97
C MET A 7 18.93 -25.69 -6.87
N LYS A 8 20.23 -25.69 -7.01
CA LYS A 8 21.12 -24.71 -6.36
C LYS A 8 21.92 -23.99 -7.43
N SER A 9 21.25 -23.19 -8.26
CA SER A 9 21.89 -22.07 -8.93
C SER A 9 22.13 -21.02 -7.82
N SER A 10 23.38 -20.83 -7.43
CA SER A 10 23.73 -19.75 -6.49
C SER A 10 23.27 -18.42 -7.09
N LEU A 11 22.41 -17.69 -6.37
CA LEU A 11 21.93 -16.37 -6.77
C LEU A 11 23.12 -15.48 -7.10
N SER A 12 23.24 -15.06 -8.34
CA SER A 12 24.28 -14.11 -8.77
C SER A 12 23.72 -12.71 -8.75
N LEU A 13 24.38 -11.76 -8.09
CA LEU A 13 24.01 -10.35 -8.03
C LEU A 13 25.17 -9.42 -8.42
N THR A 14 26.11 -9.91 -9.22
CA THR A 14 27.36 -9.19 -9.57
C THR A 14 27.08 -7.87 -10.29
N ARG A 15 26.14 -7.86 -11.24
CA ARG A 15 25.76 -6.64 -11.98
C ARG A 15 24.92 -5.70 -11.11
N SER A 16 24.02 -6.25 -10.30
CA SER A 16 23.23 -5.49 -9.35
C SER A 16 24.13 -4.78 -8.35
N HIS A 17 25.19 -5.43 -7.83
CA HIS A 17 26.20 -4.78 -6.97
C HIS A 17 26.86 -3.58 -7.66
N ALA A 18 27.37 -3.76 -8.86
CA ALA A 18 28.04 -2.68 -9.59
C ALA A 18 27.11 -1.48 -9.88
N LEU A 19 25.83 -1.75 -10.22
CA LEU A 19 24.84 -0.72 -10.46
C LEU A 19 24.41 0.00 -9.16
N PHE A 20 24.39 -0.72 -8.03
CA PHE A 20 24.06 -0.09 -6.75
C PHE A 20 25.19 0.81 -6.27
N ASP A 21 26.47 0.40 -6.44
CA ASP A 21 27.63 1.25 -6.15
C ASP A 21 27.56 2.57 -6.94
N GLU A 22 27.30 2.48 -8.26
CA GLU A 22 27.11 3.67 -9.11
C GLU A 22 25.91 4.51 -8.63
N ALA A 23 24.77 3.88 -8.32
CA ALA A 23 23.57 4.59 -7.88
C ALA A 23 23.76 5.34 -6.57
N GLN A 24 24.58 4.82 -5.65
CA GLN A 24 24.88 5.50 -4.38
C GLN A 24 25.67 6.80 -4.55
N GLU A 25 26.46 6.91 -5.62
CA GLU A 25 27.15 8.16 -5.97
C GLU A 25 26.18 9.23 -6.55
N LEU A 26 25.06 8.79 -7.14
CA LEU A 26 24.13 9.65 -7.89
C LEU A 26 22.85 9.98 -7.13
N LEU A 27 22.38 9.10 -6.28
CA LEU A 27 21.10 9.17 -5.59
C LEU A 27 21.29 8.99 -4.09
N PRO A 28 20.56 9.69 -3.22
CA PRO A 28 20.63 9.47 -1.77
C PRO A 28 20.34 8.01 -1.41
N GLY A 29 21.38 7.29 -0.92
CA GLY A 29 21.30 5.86 -0.61
C GLY A 29 21.05 4.95 -1.82
N GLY A 30 21.34 5.41 -3.05
CA GLY A 30 21.21 4.64 -4.29
C GLY A 30 19.76 4.42 -4.77
N VAL A 31 18.76 5.06 -4.17
CA VAL A 31 17.34 4.77 -4.42
C VAL A 31 16.46 6.02 -4.38
N ASN A 32 15.27 5.94 -5.00
CA ASN A 32 14.24 6.98 -4.96
C ASN A 32 13.13 6.72 -3.92
N SER A 33 13.27 5.65 -3.10
CA SER A 33 12.40 5.36 -1.96
C SER A 33 13.14 4.48 -0.95
N PRO A 34 13.14 4.79 0.37
CA PRO A 34 14.07 4.24 1.35
C PRO A 34 14.08 2.72 1.46
N VAL A 35 12.90 2.07 1.42
CA VAL A 35 12.77 0.61 1.59
C VAL A 35 13.48 -0.16 0.47
N ARG A 36 13.63 0.44 -0.72
CA ARG A 36 14.31 -0.18 -1.87
C ARG A 36 15.81 -0.37 -1.67
N ALA A 37 16.40 0.28 -0.67
CA ALA A 37 17.85 0.15 -0.35
C ALA A 37 18.19 -1.12 0.46
N PHE A 38 17.23 -1.99 0.75
CA PHE A 38 17.41 -3.25 1.50
C PHE A 38 17.95 -3.08 2.93
N LEU A 39 17.85 -1.89 3.51
CA LEU A 39 18.35 -1.64 4.87
C LEU A 39 17.72 -2.55 5.93
N GLY A 40 16.47 -2.98 5.73
CA GLY A 40 15.75 -3.86 6.65
C GLY A 40 16.18 -5.33 6.59
N VAL A 41 16.85 -5.75 5.52
CA VAL A 41 17.27 -7.15 5.28
C VAL A 41 18.76 -7.29 5.03
N GLY A 42 19.46 -6.15 4.91
CA GLY A 42 20.89 -6.11 4.56
C GLY A 42 21.17 -6.54 3.13
N GLY A 43 22.47 -6.61 2.77
CA GLY A 43 22.90 -6.99 1.44
C GLY A 43 22.67 -5.89 0.39
N THR A 44 22.73 -6.27 -0.88
CA THR A 44 22.57 -5.36 -2.01
C THR A 44 21.21 -5.54 -2.69
N PRO A 45 20.51 -4.44 -3.01
CA PRO A 45 19.27 -4.51 -3.77
C PRO A 45 19.46 -5.17 -5.15
N VAL A 46 18.49 -5.98 -5.58
CA VAL A 46 18.43 -6.46 -6.95
C VAL A 46 18.01 -5.35 -7.90
N PHE A 47 18.70 -5.20 -9.02
CA PHE A 47 18.34 -4.24 -10.07
C PHE A 47 17.49 -4.92 -11.14
N ILE A 48 16.26 -4.48 -11.28
CA ILE A 48 15.29 -5.07 -12.21
C ILE A 48 15.50 -4.52 -13.61
N ASP A 49 15.62 -5.41 -14.60
CA ASP A 49 15.72 -5.09 -16.01
C ASP A 49 14.32 -4.92 -16.64
N HIS A 50 13.46 -5.91 -16.44
CA HIS A 50 12.08 -5.89 -16.94
C HIS A 50 11.14 -6.76 -16.09
N ALA A 51 9.85 -6.69 -16.40
CA ALA A 51 8.82 -7.49 -15.73
C ALA A 51 7.74 -7.93 -16.72
N SER A 52 7.16 -9.12 -16.51
CA SER A 52 6.07 -9.64 -17.33
C SER A 52 5.19 -10.61 -16.55
N GLY A 53 3.88 -10.45 -16.64
CA GLY A 53 2.94 -11.27 -15.89
C GLY A 53 3.22 -11.24 -14.38
N PRO A 54 3.44 -12.39 -13.74
CA PRO A 54 3.75 -12.47 -12.32
C PRO A 54 5.24 -12.32 -11.98
N TYR A 55 6.12 -12.08 -12.97
CA TYR A 55 7.57 -12.18 -12.80
C TYR A 55 8.29 -10.84 -12.93
N LEU A 56 9.33 -10.68 -12.08
CA LEU A 56 10.43 -9.73 -12.24
C LEU A 56 11.64 -10.46 -12.81
N TYR A 57 12.41 -9.76 -13.63
CA TYR A 57 13.70 -10.24 -14.18
C TYR A 57 14.75 -9.19 -13.85
N ASP A 58 15.84 -9.63 -13.20
CA ASP A 58 16.93 -8.72 -12.85
C ASP A 58 18.00 -8.63 -13.94
N VAL A 59 18.92 -7.70 -13.75
CA VAL A 59 20.05 -7.48 -14.69
C VAL A 59 21.07 -8.62 -14.68
N ASP A 60 21.07 -9.47 -13.67
CA ASP A 60 21.94 -10.63 -13.52
C ASP A 60 21.37 -11.88 -14.20
N GLY A 61 20.11 -11.82 -14.68
CA GLY A 61 19.42 -12.90 -15.39
C GLY A 61 18.59 -13.80 -14.48
N ASN A 62 18.40 -13.43 -13.22
CA ASN A 62 17.50 -14.16 -12.33
C ASN A 62 16.05 -13.77 -12.59
N ARG A 63 15.13 -14.67 -12.25
CA ARG A 63 13.67 -14.48 -12.36
C ARG A 63 13.00 -14.76 -11.02
N TYR A 64 12.08 -13.89 -10.63
CA TYR A 64 11.38 -13.98 -9.36
C TYR A 64 9.87 -13.86 -9.53
N LEU A 65 9.09 -14.67 -8.80
CA LEU A 65 7.67 -14.41 -8.57
C LEU A 65 7.53 -13.16 -7.70
N ASP A 66 6.79 -12.17 -8.19
CA ASP A 66 6.70 -10.85 -7.56
C ASP A 66 5.50 -10.74 -6.61
N TYR A 67 5.79 -10.64 -5.32
CA TYR A 67 4.81 -10.33 -4.27
C TYR A 67 4.91 -8.90 -3.74
N VAL A 68 5.82 -8.08 -4.30
CA VAL A 68 5.89 -6.63 -4.04
C VAL A 68 4.91 -5.88 -4.95
N GLN A 69 4.80 -6.30 -6.20
CA GLN A 69 3.88 -5.75 -7.21
C GLN A 69 3.92 -4.22 -7.28
N SER A 70 5.16 -3.67 -7.30
CA SER A 70 5.40 -2.22 -7.27
C SER A 70 4.74 -1.51 -6.08
N TRP A 71 4.68 -2.18 -4.92
CA TRP A 71 4.00 -1.74 -3.68
C TRP A 71 2.46 -1.67 -3.82
N GLY A 72 1.91 -2.56 -4.63
CA GLY A 72 0.48 -2.81 -4.73
C GLY A 72 -0.24 -2.45 -6.03
N PRO A 73 0.23 -1.57 -6.94
CA PRO A 73 -0.53 -1.21 -8.14
C PRO A 73 -0.72 -2.34 -9.14
N MET A 74 0.17 -3.35 -9.20
CA MET A 74 0.19 -4.37 -10.25
C MET A 74 -0.77 -5.54 -9.99
N ILE A 75 -2.01 -5.28 -9.59
CA ILE A 75 -3.03 -6.30 -9.27
C ILE A 75 -3.33 -7.26 -10.43
N LEU A 76 -3.17 -6.81 -11.68
CA LEU A 76 -3.33 -7.62 -12.90
C LEU A 76 -2.05 -8.37 -13.29
N GLY A 77 -0.92 -8.10 -12.60
CA GLY A 77 0.42 -8.46 -13.04
C GLY A 77 1.06 -7.41 -13.95
N HIS A 78 2.34 -7.62 -14.26
CA HIS A 78 3.12 -6.72 -15.09
C HIS A 78 2.74 -6.81 -16.57
N THR A 79 2.86 -5.69 -17.29
CA THR A 79 2.62 -5.60 -18.74
C THR A 79 1.28 -6.23 -19.17
N TYR A 80 0.22 -6.07 -18.36
CA TYR A 80 -1.09 -6.63 -18.69
C TYR A 80 -1.57 -6.11 -20.05
N PRO A 81 -1.97 -6.99 -21.00
CA PRO A 81 -2.13 -6.61 -22.41
C PRO A 81 -3.05 -5.41 -22.66
N SER A 82 -4.23 -5.36 -22.07
CA SER A 82 -5.17 -4.25 -22.28
C SER A 82 -4.69 -2.93 -21.67
N VAL A 83 -3.93 -2.96 -20.57
CA VAL A 83 -3.34 -1.77 -19.96
C VAL A 83 -2.19 -1.25 -20.81
N LEU A 84 -1.31 -2.15 -21.29
CA LEU A 84 -0.20 -1.80 -22.17
C LEU A 84 -0.72 -1.18 -23.48
N GLU A 85 -1.72 -1.79 -24.09
CA GLU A 85 -2.35 -1.28 -25.31
C GLU A 85 -2.95 0.12 -25.10
N ALA A 86 -3.70 0.33 -24.02
CA ALA A 86 -4.32 1.62 -23.71
C ALA A 86 -3.27 2.73 -23.51
N VAL A 87 -2.17 2.45 -22.81
CA VAL A 87 -1.06 3.39 -22.61
C VAL A 87 -0.36 3.68 -23.94
N THR A 88 -0.08 2.65 -24.73
CA THR A 88 0.56 2.79 -26.04
C THR A 88 -0.29 3.65 -26.98
N GLN A 89 -1.60 3.42 -27.04
CA GLN A 89 -2.51 4.25 -27.84
C GLN A 89 -2.58 5.69 -27.32
N ALA A 90 -2.64 5.90 -26.00
CA ALA A 90 -2.65 7.24 -25.42
C ALA A 90 -1.35 7.99 -25.74
N SER A 91 -0.19 7.33 -25.69
CA SER A 91 1.12 7.95 -25.95
C SER A 91 1.25 8.52 -27.38
N THR A 92 0.58 7.92 -28.36
CA THR A 92 0.57 8.43 -29.76
C THR A 92 -0.18 9.75 -29.92
N ARG A 93 -0.97 10.16 -28.91
CA ARG A 93 -1.76 11.41 -28.93
C ARG A 93 -1.14 12.52 -28.10
N GLY A 94 -0.08 12.24 -27.34
CA GLY A 94 0.62 13.17 -26.46
C GLY A 94 0.54 12.78 -24.99
N PHE A 95 1.54 13.24 -24.23
CA PHE A 95 1.71 12.83 -22.83
C PHE A 95 1.02 13.77 -21.83
N SER A 96 0.88 15.05 -22.16
CA SER A 96 0.29 16.08 -21.29
C SER A 96 -0.16 17.28 -22.12
N PHE A 97 -1.27 17.94 -21.75
CA PHE A 97 -1.85 19.01 -22.54
C PHE A 97 -2.01 20.34 -21.78
N GLY A 98 -1.95 20.34 -20.44
CA GLY A 98 -2.30 21.52 -19.65
C GLY A 98 -3.79 21.93 -19.82
N ALA A 99 -4.63 20.99 -20.22
CA ALA A 99 -6.06 21.16 -20.51
C ALA A 99 -6.82 19.90 -20.11
N PRO A 100 -8.13 19.99 -19.77
CA PRO A 100 -8.92 18.83 -19.41
C PRO A 100 -9.10 17.84 -20.57
N THR A 101 -9.21 16.56 -20.23
CA THR A 101 -9.40 15.48 -21.19
C THR A 101 -10.66 14.65 -20.88
N ARG A 102 -11.20 14.00 -21.91
CA ARG A 102 -12.33 13.06 -21.75
C ARG A 102 -11.96 11.88 -20.83
N ALA A 103 -10.71 11.45 -20.85
CA ALA A 103 -10.23 10.32 -20.06
C ALA A 103 -10.39 10.57 -18.54
N GLU A 104 -10.17 11.80 -18.09
CA GLU A 104 -10.41 12.18 -16.69
C GLU A 104 -11.86 11.94 -16.26
N SER A 105 -12.82 12.35 -17.07
CA SER A 105 -14.26 12.13 -16.80
C SER A 105 -14.65 10.65 -16.81
N ILE A 106 -14.02 9.85 -17.69
CA ILE A 106 -14.26 8.40 -17.75
C ILE A 106 -13.73 7.73 -16.47
N LEU A 107 -12.49 8.02 -16.08
CA LEU A 107 -11.92 7.43 -14.85
C LEU A 107 -12.68 7.90 -13.60
N ALA A 108 -13.06 9.17 -13.54
CA ALA A 108 -13.88 9.71 -12.45
C ALA A 108 -15.21 8.94 -12.31
N ARG A 109 -15.89 8.67 -13.40
CA ARG A 109 -17.13 7.89 -13.41
C ARG A 109 -16.90 6.47 -12.90
N LEU A 110 -15.86 5.79 -13.38
CA LEU A 110 -15.51 4.44 -12.91
C LEU A 110 -15.24 4.40 -11.40
N VAL A 111 -14.54 5.40 -10.87
CA VAL A 111 -14.28 5.52 -9.42
C VAL A 111 -15.58 5.76 -8.65
N ILE A 112 -16.41 6.73 -9.07
CA ILE A 112 -17.68 7.08 -8.42
C ILE A 112 -18.66 5.89 -8.42
N GLU A 113 -18.75 5.17 -9.54
CA GLU A 113 -19.62 4.00 -9.65
C GLU A 113 -19.16 2.79 -8.82
N SER A 114 -17.89 2.76 -8.43
CA SER A 114 -17.28 1.62 -7.72
C SER A 114 -17.14 1.85 -6.22
N VAL A 115 -16.81 3.06 -5.78
CA VAL A 115 -16.47 3.36 -4.38
C VAL A 115 -17.65 4.02 -3.66
N PRO A 116 -18.26 3.37 -2.66
CA PRO A 116 -19.56 3.78 -2.09
C PRO A 116 -19.61 5.20 -1.53
N SER A 117 -18.52 5.71 -0.95
CA SER A 117 -18.48 7.05 -0.33
C SER A 117 -18.28 8.18 -1.34
N ILE A 118 -17.90 7.89 -2.59
CA ILE A 118 -17.43 8.92 -3.53
C ILE A 118 -18.55 9.37 -4.45
N GLU A 119 -19.05 10.58 -4.25
CA GLU A 119 -19.99 11.28 -5.12
C GLU A 119 -19.29 12.26 -6.08
N MET A 120 -18.09 12.69 -5.74
CA MET A 120 -17.22 13.56 -6.53
C MET A 120 -15.76 13.26 -6.20
N VAL A 121 -14.87 13.34 -7.22
CA VAL A 121 -13.45 12.98 -7.09
C VAL A 121 -12.54 14.03 -7.73
N ARG A 122 -11.35 14.22 -7.18
CA ARG A 122 -10.25 15.00 -7.74
C ARG A 122 -9.03 14.13 -7.90
N PHE A 123 -8.45 14.10 -9.10
CA PHE A 123 -7.18 13.42 -9.37
C PHE A 123 -5.98 14.29 -9.01
N VAL A 124 -4.94 13.62 -8.52
CA VAL A 124 -3.61 14.16 -8.18
C VAL A 124 -2.56 13.14 -8.63
N ASN A 125 -1.26 13.36 -8.31
CA ASN A 125 -0.20 12.50 -8.86
C ASN A 125 0.31 11.41 -7.89
N SER A 126 -0.09 11.46 -6.63
CA SER A 126 0.36 10.50 -5.60
C SER A 126 -0.64 10.36 -4.46
N GLY A 127 -0.48 9.27 -3.67
CA GLY A 127 -1.23 9.10 -2.42
C GLY A 127 -0.92 10.22 -1.42
N THR A 128 0.31 10.71 -1.36
CA THR A 128 0.70 11.85 -0.51
C THR A 128 -0.11 13.11 -0.84
N GLU A 129 -0.22 13.45 -2.14
CA GLU A 129 -1.03 14.59 -2.56
C GLU A 129 -2.52 14.39 -2.23
N ALA A 130 -3.03 13.15 -2.35
CA ALA A 130 -4.41 12.81 -2.05
C ALA A 130 -4.70 13.04 -0.55
N THR A 131 -3.93 12.47 0.35
CA THR A 131 -4.12 12.58 1.79
C THR A 131 -3.91 14.00 2.30
N MET A 132 -2.85 14.68 1.83
CA MET A 132 -2.59 16.08 2.14
C MET A 132 -3.77 16.98 1.74
N SER A 133 -4.34 16.76 0.56
CA SER A 133 -5.45 17.55 0.03
C SER A 133 -6.76 17.24 0.75
N ALA A 134 -7.04 15.97 1.04
CA ALA A 134 -8.22 15.54 1.79
C ALA A 134 -8.23 16.15 3.20
N LEU A 135 -7.09 16.17 3.90
CA LEU A 135 -6.99 16.76 5.24
C LEU A 135 -7.10 18.29 5.23
N ARG A 136 -6.52 18.95 4.21
CA ARG A 136 -6.75 20.40 4.01
C ARG A 136 -8.23 20.69 3.81
N LEU A 137 -8.90 19.89 3.01
CA LEU A 137 -10.34 19.99 2.74
C LEU A 137 -11.17 19.75 3.99
N ALA A 138 -10.83 18.72 4.78
CA ALA A 138 -11.50 18.42 6.03
C ALA A 138 -11.41 19.58 7.05
N ARG A 139 -10.22 20.19 7.17
CA ARG A 139 -10.02 21.39 8.00
C ARG A 139 -10.88 22.57 7.51
N ALA A 140 -10.91 22.80 6.21
CA ALA A 140 -11.70 23.89 5.62
C ALA A 140 -13.20 23.69 5.80
N TYR A 141 -13.69 22.45 5.64
CA TYR A 141 -15.11 22.13 5.81
C TYR A 141 -15.57 22.25 7.25
N THR A 142 -14.77 21.80 8.21
CA THR A 142 -15.13 21.81 9.64
C THR A 142 -14.77 23.11 10.34
N GLY A 143 -13.90 23.94 9.78
CA GLY A 143 -13.32 25.13 10.43
C GLY A 143 -12.37 24.79 11.60
N ARG A 144 -11.90 23.55 11.70
CA ARG A 144 -11.09 23.02 12.81
C ARG A 144 -9.67 22.71 12.36
N SER A 145 -8.73 22.60 13.33
CA SER A 145 -7.29 22.50 13.02
C SER A 145 -6.69 21.11 13.20
N LYS A 146 -7.14 20.36 14.21
CA LYS A 146 -6.50 19.08 14.57
C LYS A 146 -6.98 17.91 13.73
N ILE A 147 -6.09 16.95 13.53
CA ILE A 147 -6.40 15.66 12.95
C ILE A 147 -5.90 14.55 13.88
N ILE A 148 -6.60 13.41 13.87
CA ILE A 148 -6.13 12.17 14.49
C ILE A 148 -5.63 11.24 13.41
N LYS A 149 -4.43 10.67 13.61
CA LYS A 149 -3.90 9.52 12.85
C LYS A 149 -3.44 8.42 13.81
N PHE A 150 -3.06 7.27 13.28
CA PHE A 150 -2.66 6.12 14.10
C PHE A 150 -1.17 5.83 13.99
N SER A 151 -0.56 5.42 15.12
CA SER A 151 0.83 4.94 15.16
C SER A 151 1.03 3.79 14.18
N GLY A 152 2.14 3.80 13.45
CA GLY A 152 2.45 2.78 12.45
C GLY A 152 1.76 2.96 11.09
N CYS A 153 0.68 3.74 11.00
CA CYS A 153 0.04 4.06 9.72
C CYS A 153 0.84 5.11 8.93
N TYR A 154 0.88 4.91 7.60
CA TYR A 154 1.54 5.83 6.68
C TYR A 154 0.54 6.45 5.72
N HIS A 155 0.53 7.77 5.67
CA HIS A 155 -0.40 8.53 4.83
C HIS A 155 0.33 9.49 3.88
N GLY A 156 1.50 9.09 3.38
CA GLY A 156 2.37 9.96 2.59
C GLY A 156 3.32 10.80 3.44
N HIS A 157 4.14 11.61 2.78
CA HIS A 157 5.25 12.33 3.40
C HIS A 157 5.04 13.84 3.50
N ALA A 158 3.79 14.31 3.60
CA ALA A 158 3.51 15.68 3.99
C ALA A 158 3.93 15.91 5.46
N ASP A 159 4.54 17.07 5.78
CA ASP A 159 5.13 17.35 7.09
C ASP A 159 4.21 17.01 8.27
N MET A 160 2.94 17.37 8.18
CA MET A 160 1.95 17.07 9.22
C MET A 160 1.67 15.59 9.43
N LEU A 161 2.09 14.71 8.52
CA LEU A 161 1.83 13.27 8.56
C LEU A 161 3.08 12.44 8.93
N LEU A 162 4.26 13.06 9.01
CA LEU A 162 5.52 12.40 9.36
C LEU A 162 5.75 12.27 10.87
N VAL A 163 4.67 12.19 11.65
CA VAL A 163 4.69 11.93 13.09
C VAL A 163 4.34 10.47 13.31
N GLN A 164 5.23 9.69 13.94
CA GLN A 164 5.09 8.25 14.19
C GLN A 164 4.55 7.47 12.97
N ALA A 165 5.13 7.76 11.79
CA ALA A 165 4.73 7.16 10.53
C ALA A 165 5.29 5.72 10.38
N GLY A 166 4.64 4.92 9.50
CA GLY A 166 4.80 3.48 9.34
C GLY A 166 6.15 2.95 8.84
N SER A 167 6.12 1.99 7.91
CA SER A 167 7.24 1.10 7.55
C SER A 167 8.58 1.79 7.23
N GLY A 168 8.57 2.89 6.47
CA GLY A 168 9.79 3.61 6.12
C GLY A 168 10.51 4.20 7.35
N VAL A 169 9.76 4.81 8.26
CA VAL A 169 10.27 5.37 9.52
C VAL A 169 10.67 4.24 10.48
N ALA A 170 9.87 3.17 10.56
CA ALA A 170 10.18 1.99 11.37
C ALA A 170 11.48 1.31 10.91
N THR A 171 11.66 1.16 9.59
CA THR A 171 12.87 0.55 9.01
C THR A 171 14.13 1.39 9.27
N MET A 172 14.00 2.72 9.29
CA MET A 172 15.12 3.63 9.61
C MET A 172 15.32 3.88 11.12
N GLY A 173 14.40 3.40 11.97
CA GLY A 173 14.46 3.59 13.42
C GLY A 173 14.27 5.04 13.87
N LEU A 174 13.67 5.90 13.05
CA LEU A 174 13.46 7.31 13.35
C LEU A 174 12.03 7.54 13.88
N PRO A 175 11.86 8.19 15.06
CA PRO A 175 10.53 8.49 15.59
C PRO A 175 9.81 9.61 14.82
N ASP A 176 10.55 10.60 14.31
CA ASP A 176 10.08 11.73 13.52
C ASP A 176 11.13 12.08 12.46
N SER A 177 10.70 12.63 11.32
CA SER A 177 11.66 13.06 10.30
C SER A 177 12.34 14.37 10.69
N PRO A 178 13.69 14.44 10.70
CA PRO A 178 14.39 15.72 10.80
C PRO A 178 13.93 16.68 9.70
N GLY A 179 13.83 17.95 10.03
CA GLY A 179 13.39 19.01 9.09
C GLY A 179 11.89 19.29 9.13
N VAL A 180 11.08 18.48 9.80
CA VAL A 180 9.66 18.79 10.04
C VAL A 180 9.56 19.79 11.19
N PRO A 181 9.03 21.02 10.95
CA PRO A 181 8.80 21.98 12.03
C PRO A 181 7.79 21.47 13.05
N ARG A 182 8.02 21.74 14.33
CA ARG A 182 7.09 21.32 15.40
C ARG A 182 5.68 21.87 15.19
N GLU A 183 5.57 23.08 14.67
CA GLU A 183 4.33 23.75 14.37
C GLU A 183 3.52 23.02 13.28
N ALA A 184 4.19 22.41 12.29
CA ALA A 184 3.53 21.61 11.25
C ALA A 184 2.94 20.33 11.83
N ALA A 185 3.60 19.72 12.81
CA ALA A 185 3.20 18.47 13.45
C ALA A 185 2.23 18.68 14.64
N SER A 186 2.20 19.86 15.27
CA SER A 186 1.47 20.15 16.53
C SER A 186 -0.04 19.94 16.46
N ASN A 187 -0.61 19.96 15.27
CA ASN A 187 -2.04 19.73 15.02
C ASN A 187 -2.35 18.27 14.62
N THR A 188 -1.37 17.38 14.71
CA THR A 188 -1.57 15.96 14.45
C THR A 188 -1.50 15.19 15.76
N LEU A 189 -2.65 14.66 16.16
CA LEU A 189 -2.82 13.83 17.35
C LEU A 189 -2.60 12.36 16.96
N ILE A 190 -1.94 11.61 17.82
CA ILE A 190 -1.61 10.20 17.56
C ILE A 190 -2.38 9.31 18.55
N ALA A 191 -3.04 8.27 18.03
CA ALA A 191 -3.63 7.20 18.82
C ALA A 191 -3.00 5.85 18.43
N PRO A 192 -3.00 4.83 19.31
CA PRO A 192 -2.70 3.47 18.90
C PRO A 192 -3.76 2.95 17.93
N TYR A 193 -3.35 2.16 16.93
CA TYR A 193 -4.30 1.48 16.06
C TYR A 193 -5.06 0.42 16.87
N ASN A 194 -6.33 0.21 16.57
CA ASN A 194 -7.23 -0.68 17.32
C ASN A 194 -7.58 -0.24 18.76
N ASP A 195 -7.22 0.98 19.16
CA ASP A 195 -7.59 1.56 20.47
C ASP A 195 -8.59 2.70 20.29
N SER A 196 -9.87 2.37 20.26
CA SER A 196 -10.94 3.35 20.15
C SER A 196 -11.16 4.17 21.43
N ALA A 197 -10.73 3.67 22.59
CA ALA A 197 -10.81 4.41 23.86
C ALA A 197 -9.84 5.59 23.87
N ALA A 198 -8.60 5.39 23.40
CA ALA A 198 -7.64 6.47 23.23
C ALA A 198 -8.17 7.57 22.29
N VAL A 199 -8.86 7.19 21.19
CA VAL A 199 -9.48 8.15 20.27
C VAL A 199 -10.60 8.97 20.98
N GLU A 200 -11.43 8.31 21.77
CA GLU A 200 -12.49 8.98 22.54
C GLU A 200 -11.90 9.97 23.57
N GLU A 201 -10.80 9.60 24.24
CA GLU A 201 -10.08 10.52 25.15
C GLU A 201 -9.54 11.75 24.42
N LEU A 202 -9.02 11.61 23.20
CA LEU A 202 -8.58 12.74 22.38
C LEU A 202 -9.75 13.69 22.06
N PHE A 203 -10.93 13.17 21.71
CA PHE A 203 -12.11 14.02 21.48
C PHE A 203 -12.54 14.77 22.74
N ARG A 204 -12.44 14.14 23.92
CA ARG A 204 -12.72 14.80 25.20
C ARG A 204 -11.68 15.86 25.55
N ALA A 205 -10.40 15.61 25.25
CA ALA A 205 -9.30 16.55 25.52
C ALA A 205 -9.30 17.76 24.59
N TYR A 206 -9.82 17.62 23.35
CA TYR A 206 -9.84 18.67 22.34
C TYR A 206 -11.26 18.90 21.78
N PRO A 207 -12.21 19.31 22.62
CA PRO A 207 -13.62 19.43 22.22
C PRO A 207 -13.78 20.52 21.15
N GLY A 208 -14.36 20.14 20.01
CA GLY A 208 -14.63 21.07 18.91
C GLY A 208 -13.39 21.50 18.09
N ASP A 209 -12.21 20.91 18.28
CA ASP A 209 -10.98 21.28 17.57
C ASP A 209 -10.50 20.21 16.55
N ILE A 210 -11.02 18.98 16.66
CA ILE A 210 -10.66 17.88 15.77
C ILE A 210 -11.48 17.97 14.48
N ALA A 211 -10.79 18.18 13.36
CA ALA A 211 -11.38 18.25 12.02
C ALA A 211 -11.69 16.87 11.44
N ALA A 212 -10.77 15.93 11.62
CA ALA A 212 -10.87 14.62 11.01
C ALA A 212 -10.07 13.54 11.76
N ILE A 213 -10.52 12.29 11.58
CA ILE A 213 -9.69 11.09 11.75
C ILE A 213 -9.26 10.62 10.36
N ILE A 214 -7.96 10.34 10.15
CA ILE A 214 -7.47 9.60 8.99
C ILE A 214 -7.01 8.22 9.43
N VAL A 215 -7.45 7.17 8.74
CA VAL A 215 -7.15 5.78 9.08
C VAL A 215 -6.98 4.93 7.82
N GLU A 216 -5.99 4.04 7.82
CA GLU A 216 -5.94 2.90 6.89
C GLU A 216 -6.97 1.87 7.40
N PRO A 217 -8.03 1.52 6.64
CA PRO A 217 -9.06 0.60 7.14
C PRO A 217 -8.57 -0.85 7.30
N ALA A 218 -7.41 -1.18 6.73
CA ALA A 218 -6.51 -2.25 7.14
C ALA A 218 -5.11 -1.68 6.99
N ALA A 219 -4.38 -1.56 8.09
CA ALA A 219 -3.06 -0.96 8.08
C ALA A 219 -2.05 -1.90 7.42
N ALA A 220 -1.32 -1.41 6.41
CA ALA A 220 -0.39 -2.22 5.62
C ALA A 220 1.02 -1.59 5.54
N ASN A 221 1.34 -0.67 6.47
CA ASN A 221 2.62 0.01 6.59
C ASN A 221 3.32 -0.25 7.96
N MET A 222 2.83 -1.24 8.69
CA MET A 222 3.46 -1.83 9.90
C MET A 222 3.40 -3.37 9.85
N GLY A 223 3.57 -3.93 8.67
CA GLY A 223 3.05 -5.22 8.27
C GLY A 223 1.56 -5.09 7.92
N LEU A 224 0.81 -6.17 7.89
CA LEU A 224 -0.64 -6.13 7.68
C LEU A 224 -1.38 -6.32 9.01
N VAL A 225 -2.00 -5.25 9.50
CA VAL A 225 -2.80 -5.27 10.74
C VAL A 225 -4.26 -4.95 10.40
N PRO A 226 -5.16 -5.93 10.47
CA PRO A 226 -6.58 -5.71 10.25
C PRO A 226 -7.20 -4.94 11.42
N PRO A 227 -8.33 -4.23 11.19
CA PRO A 227 -9.07 -3.62 12.27
C PRO A 227 -9.73 -4.71 13.15
N LEU A 228 -9.66 -4.54 14.46
CA LEU A 228 -10.44 -5.36 15.38
C LEU A 228 -11.95 -5.09 15.23
N PRO A 229 -12.80 -6.09 15.48
CA PRO A 229 -14.25 -5.91 15.41
C PRO A 229 -14.73 -4.72 16.26
N GLY A 230 -15.51 -3.84 15.66
CA GLY A 230 -16.06 -2.65 16.32
C GLY A 230 -15.16 -1.41 16.31
N PHE A 231 -13.87 -1.54 15.93
CA PHE A 231 -12.94 -0.39 15.93
C PHE A 231 -13.35 0.70 14.93
N LEU A 232 -13.51 0.37 13.67
CA LEU A 232 -13.86 1.36 12.63
C LEU A 232 -15.29 1.89 12.78
N GLU A 233 -16.22 1.05 13.23
CA GLU A 233 -17.58 1.46 13.56
C GLU A 233 -17.58 2.51 14.69
N LYS A 234 -16.75 2.30 15.72
CA LYS A 234 -16.60 3.29 16.81
C LYS A 234 -15.98 4.59 16.29
N LEU A 235 -14.97 4.55 15.40
CA LEU A 235 -14.42 5.75 14.77
C LEU A 235 -15.50 6.51 13.98
N ARG A 236 -16.33 5.81 13.20
CA ARG A 236 -17.45 6.41 12.48
C ARG A 236 -18.44 7.09 13.43
N SER A 237 -18.78 6.38 14.51
CA SER A 237 -19.70 6.93 15.54
C SER A 237 -19.14 8.18 16.20
N LEU A 238 -17.88 8.15 16.64
CA LEU A 238 -17.21 9.32 17.25
C LEU A 238 -17.15 10.51 16.29
N CYS A 239 -16.78 10.28 15.02
CA CYS A 239 -16.81 11.35 14.03
C CYS A 239 -18.20 11.98 13.90
N SER A 240 -19.25 11.17 13.88
CA SER A 240 -20.63 11.65 13.79
C SER A 240 -21.07 12.43 15.04
N GLU A 241 -20.73 11.93 16.22
CA GLU A 241 -21.06 12.55 17.52
C GLU A 241 -20.39 13.91 17.69
N TYR A 242 -19.08 13.99 17.36
CA TYR A 242 -18.31 15.22 17.56
C TYR A 242 -18.27 16.13 16.33
N GLY A 243 -18.92 15.77 15.23
CA GLY A 243 -18.95 16.55 13.99
C GLY A 243 -17.59 16.67 13.31
N ALA A 244 -16.74 15.66 13.45
CA ALA A 244 -15.49 15.50 12.72
C ALA A 244 -15.71 14.66 11.46
N LEU A 245 -14.78 14.68 10.51
CA LEU A 245 -14.83 13.84 9.31
C LEU A 245 -14.05 12.55 9.50
N LEU A 246 -14.59 11.43 9.01
CA LEU A 246 -13.86 10.18 8.86
C LEU A 246 -13.24 10.13 7.45
N VAL A 247 -11.92 10.01 7.37
CA VAL A 247 -11.15 9.88 6.12
C VAL A 247 -10.56 8.48 6.07
N PHE A 248 -10.98 7.67 5.09
CA PHE A 248 -10.34 6.40 4.82
C PHE A 248 -9.18 6.61 3.84
N ASP A 249 -7.99 6.24 4.27
CA ASP A 249 -6.86 6.06 3.37
C ASP A 249 -6.92 4.67 2.74
N GLU A 250 -7.55 4.61 1.58
CA GLU A 250 -7.65 3.41 0.76
C GLU A 250 -6.62 3.40 -0.39
N VAL A 251 -5.52 4.09 -0.24
CA VAL A 251 -4.41 4.05 -1.22
C VAL A 251 -3.89 2.61 -1.38
N MET A 252 -3.91 1.80 -0.31
CA MET A 252 -3.52 0.39 -0.34
C MET A 252 -4.70 -0.55 -0.61
N THR A 253 -5.81 -0.37 0.09
CA THR A 253 -6.95 -1.28 0.10
C THR A 253 -7.96 -1.03 -1.02
N GLY A 254 -8.03 0.19 -1.53
CA GLY A 254 -8.94 0.58 -2.61
C GLY A 254 -8.69 -0.23 -3.89
N PHE A 255 -9.75 -0.81 -4.46
CA PHE A 255 -9.68 -1.73 -5.60
C PHE A 255 -8.80 -2.97 -5.37
N ARG A 256 -8.23 -3.17 -4.18
CA ARG A 256 -7.39 -4.33 -3.85
C ARG A 256 -8.19 -5.45 -3.18
N VAL A 257 -8.96 -5.13 -2.16
CA VAL A 257 -9.67 -6.12 -1.34
C VAL A 257 -11.10 -6.36 -1.82
N ALA A 258 -11.68 -5.40 -2.50
CA ALA A 258 -12.97 -5.44 -3.19
C ALA A 258 -12.99 -4.31 -4.24
N LEU A 259 -13.99 -4.30 -5.13
CA LEU A 259 -14.13 -3.25 -6.15
C LEU A 259 -14.30 -1.86 -5.52
N GLY A 260 -15.09 -1.75 -4.45
CA GLY A 260 -15.29 -0.54 -3.67
C GLY A 260 -14.35 -0.41 -2.46
N GLY A 261 -13.28 -1.21 -2.39
CA GLY A 261 -12.29 -1.16 -1.32
C GLY A 261 -12.76 -1.77 -0.01
N MET A 262 -12.10 -1.38 1.09
CA MET A 262 -12.42 -1.91 2.42
C MET A 262 -13.78 -1.40 2.93
N GLN A 263 -14.19 -0.19 2.56
CA GLN A 263 -15.49 0.38 2.90
C GLN A 263 -16.67 -0.45 2.37
N GLU A 264 -16.57 -1.02 1.16
CA GLU A 264 -17.54 -1.98 0.64
C GLU A 264 -17.55 -3.26 1.48
N ARG A 265 -16.37 -3.81 1.79
CA ARG A 265 -16.23 -5.08 2.52
C ARG A 265 -16.76 -4.99 3.96
N LEU A 266 -16.63 -3.84 4.60
CA LEU A 266 -17.06 -3.61 5.99
C LEU A 266 -18.44 -2.94 6.11
N GLY A 267 -18.97 -2.35 5.04
CA GLY A 267 -20.20 -1.58 5.08
C GLY A 267 -20.08 -0.26 5.85
N ILE A 268 -18.86 0.29 6.00
CA ILE A 268 -18.60 1.54 6.71
C ILE A 268 -18.29 2.64 5.69
N ILE A 269 -19.08 3.70 5.69
CA ILE A 269 -18.96 4.80 4.73
C ILE A 269 -18.22 5.98 5.38
N PRO A 270 -16.99 6.30 4.92
CA PRO A 270 -16.28 7.51 5.35
C PRO A 270 -16.85 8.75 4.68
N ASP A 271 -16.47 9.93 5.18
CA ASP A 271 -16.82 11.22 4.58
C ASP A 271 -15.93 11.56 3.38
N LEU A 272 -14.67 11.17 3.45
CA LEU A 272 -13.67 11.31 2.40
C LEU A 272 -12.88 10.00 2.24
N THR A 273 -12.45 9.71 1.02
CA THR A 273 -11.61 8.55 0.69
C THR A 273 -10.42 9.00 -0.15
N CYS A 274 -9.22 8.56 0.23
CA CYS A 274 -8.00 8.72 -0.55
C CYS A 274 -7.70 7.44 -1.33
N LEU A 275 -7.34 7.57 -2.60
CA LEU A 275 -7.03 6.47 -3.51
C LEU A 275 -5.67 6.72 -4.17
N GLY A 276 -5.05 5.67 -4.68
CA GLY A 276 -3.80 5.70 -5.42
C GLY A 276 -3.48 4.32 -6.02
N LYS A 277 -2.20 4.06 -6.26
CA LYS A 277 -1.71 2.74 -6.67
C LYS A 277 -2.50 2.12 -7.83
N ILE A 278 -3.45 1.24 -7.55
CA ILE A 278 -4.23 0.48 -8.55
C ILE A 278 -4.96 1.38 -9.53
N ILE A 279 -5.49 2.55 -9.10
CA ILE A 279 -6.18 3.47 -10.00
C ILE A 279 -5.28 4.08 -11.08
N GLY A 280 -3.97 3.91 -10.98
CA GLY A 280 -2.97 4.32 -11.96
C GLY A 280 -2.50 3.20 -12.88
N GLY A 281 -2.87 1.95 -12.62
CA GLY A 281 -2.44 0.80 -13.42
C GLY A 281 -0.91 0.68 -13.55
N GLY A 282 -0.14 1.14 -12.55
CA GLY A 282 1.31 1.21 -12.54
C GLY A 282 1.90 2.59 -12.84
N LEU A 283 1.11 3.57 -13.27
CA LEU A 283 1.53 4.95 -13.51
C LEU A 283 1.23 5.86 -12.31
N PRO A 284 1.96 6.99 -12.16
CA PRO A 284 1.77 7.92 -11.05
C PRO A 284 0.38 8.56 -11.07
N VAL A 285 -0.42 8.27 -10.04
CA VAL A 285 -1.73 8.87 -9.80
C VAL A 285 -2.12 8.74 -8.34
N GLY A 286 -2.86 9.69 -7.84
CA GLY A 286 -3.66 9.62 -6.65
C GLY A 286 -5.03 10.26 -6.89
N ALA A 287 -5.94 10.07 -5.98
CA ALA A 287 -7.22 10.75 -5.98
C ALA A 287 -7.75 10.91 -4.54
N TYR A 288 -8.56 11.93 -4.33
CA TYR A 288 -9.39 12.04 -3.15
C TYR A 288 -10.81 12.41 -3.56
N GLY A 289 -11.77 11.84 -2.87
CA GLY A 289 -13.18 12.04 -3.16
C GLY A 289 -14.03 11.79 -1.94
N GLY A 290 -15.33 12.04 -2.06
CA GLY A 290 -16.28 11.86 -0.97
C GLY A 290 -17.60 12.56 -1.26
N ARG A 291 -18.30 12.98 -0.20
CA ARG A 291 -19.55 13.67 -0.29
C ARG A 291 -19.42 14.94 -1.14
N ARG A 292 -20.38 15.14 -2.03
CA ARG A 292 -20.38 16.27 -2.99
C ARG A 292 -20.23 17.62 -2.32
N GLU A 293 -20.96 17.86 -1.22
CA GLU A 293 -20.93 19.12 -0.48
C GLU A 293 -19.55 19.46 0.09
N ILE A 294 -18.75 18.45 0.46
CA ILE A 294 -17.37 18.63 0.91
C ILE A 294 -16.49 18.93 -0.30
N MET A 295 -16.60 18.11 -1.34
CA MET A 295 -15.75 18.20 -2.52
C MET A 295 -15.96 19.50 -3.31
N GLN A 296 -17.13 20.11 -3.26
CA GLN A 296 -17.42 21.40 -3.90
C GLN A 296 -16.64 22.58 -3.30
N LEU A 297 -16.05 22.42 -2.11
CA LEU A 297 -15.12 23.43 -1.56
C LEU A 297 -13.78 23.48 -2.26
N VAL A 298 -13.44 22.48 -3.08
CA VAL A 298 -12.17 22.47 -3.84
C VAL A 298 -12.25 23.46 -5.00
N ALA A 299 -11.20 24.27 -5.17
CA ALA A 299 -11.10 25.20 -6.29
C ALA A 299 -11.16 24.49 -7.65
N PRO A 300 -11.83 25.07 -8.68
CA PRO A 300 -12.40 26.42 -8.74
C PRO A 300 -13.85 26.54 -8.21
N SER A 301 -14.48 25.45 -7.78
CA SER A 301 -15.87 25.49 -7.27
C SER A 301 -15.95 26.17 -5.91
N GLY A 302 -14.93 26.05 -5.07
CA GLY A 302 -14.82 26.66 -3.75
C GLY A 302 -13.42 27.25 -3.50
N PRO A 303 -13.14 27.66 -2.25
CA PRO A 303 -11.92 28.40 -1.92
C PRO A 303 -10.70 27.50 -1.62
N VAL A 304 -10.86 26.18 -1.48
CA VAL A 304 -9.76 25.29 -1.07
C VAL A 304 -8.86 24.99 -2.24
N TYR A 305 -7.65 25.53 -2.22
CA TYR A 305 -6.72 25.44 -3.34
C TYR A 305 -6.03 24.07 -3.41
N GLN A 306 -6.02 23.49 -4.61
CA GLN A 306 -5.21 22.34 -5.02
C GLN A 306 -4.95 22.47 -6.53
N ALA A 307 -3.73 22.24 -6.97
CA ALA A 307 -3.33 22.23 -8.38
C ALA A 307 -2.22 21.20 -8.60
N GLY A 308 -2.09 20.72 -9.82
CA GLY A 308 -1.02 19.81 -10.25
C GLY A 308 -0.90 19.80 -11.76
N THR A 309 0.28 20.11 -12.29
CA THR A 309 0.54 20.17 -13.73
C THR A 309 0.19 18.87 -14.45
N LEU A 310 0.51 17.73 -13.85
CA LEU A 310 0.29 16.40 -14.43
C LEU A 310 -0.93 15.67 -13.84
N SER A 311 -1.71 16.33 -12.98
CA SER A 311 -2.97 15.77 -12.49
C SER A 311 -3.92 15.50 -13.63
N GLY A 312 -4.39 14.25 -13.77
CA GLY A 312 -5.24 13.84 -14.87
C GLY A 312 -4.50 13.61 -16.20
N ASN A 313 -3.18 13.38 -16.16
CA ASN A 313 -2.42 13.15 -17.39
C ASN A 313 -2.96 11.96 -18.20
N PRO A 314 -2.93 12.03 -19.55
CA PRO A 314 -3.58 11.06 -20.43
C PRO A 314 -3.09 9.61 -20.22
N LEU A 315 -1.82 9.41 -19.91
CA LEU A 315 -1.24 8.06 -19.77
C LEU A 315 -1.75 7.39 -18.50
N ALA A 316 -1.69 8.08 -17.35
CA ALA A 316 -2.22 7.56 -16.09
C ALA A 316 -3.73 7.33 -16.15
N MET A 317 -4.47 8.23 -16.81
CA MET A 317 -5.92 8.05 -17.03
C MET A 317 -6.20 6.82 -17.90
N ALA A 318 -5.47 6.61 -18.99
CA ALA A 318 -5.64 5.45 -19.87
C ALA A 318 -5.33 4.13 -19.14
N ALA A 319 -4.22 4.08 -18.40
CA ALA A 319 -3.84 2.91 -17.61
C ALA A 319 -4.89 2.60 -16.53
N GLY A 320 -5.33 3.63 -15.79
CA GLY A 320 -6.35 3.48 -14.74
C GLY A 320 -7.69 3.01 -15.30
N ILE A 321 -8.16 3.57 -16.42
CA ILE A 321 -9.40 3.14 -17.08
C ILE A 321 -9.32 1.67 -17.46
N ALA A 322 -8.25 1.25 -18.14
CA ALA A 322 -8.08 -0.14 -18.58
C ALA A 322 -8.03 -1.10 -17.38
N THR A 323 -7.31 -0.71 -16.31
CA THR A 323 -7.20 -1.51 -15.08
C THR A 323 -8.56 -1.65 -14.40
N LEU A 324 -9.31 -0.57 -14.19
CA LEU A 324 -10.60 -0.64 -13.50
C LEU A 324 -11.66 -1.35 -14.35
N GLN A 325 -11.64 -1.19 -15.66
CA GLN A 325 -12.51 -1.95 -16.55
C GLN A 325 -12.27 -3.45 -16.46
N GLU A 326 -11.01 -3.87 -16.34
CA GLU A 326 -10.65 -5.28 -16.15
C GLU A 326 -11.12 -5.80 -14.80
N LEU A 327 -10.91 -5.05 -13.71
CA LEU A 327 -11.31 -5.43 -12.36
C LEU A 327 -12.84 -5.48 -12.19
N ARG A 328 -13.60 -4.72 -12.96
CA ARG A 328 -15.07 -4.75 -12.96
C ARG A 328 -15.67 -5.99 -13.65
N LYS A 329 -14.87 -6.79 -14.36
CA LYS A 329 -15.36 -8.02 -14.96
C LYS A 329 -15.79 -9.02 -13.87
N PRO A 330 -16.90 -9.75 -14.07
CA PRO A 330 -17.35 -10.75 -13.13
C PRO A 330 -16.26 -11.78 -12.79
N GLY A 331 -16.18 -12.18 -11.52
CA GLY A 331 -15.28 -13.23 -11.06
C GLY A 331 -13.87 -12.78 -10.67
N ARG A 332 -13.42 -11.55 -10.99
CA ARG A 332 -12.05 -11.11 -10.71
C ARG A 332 -11.70 -11.12 -9.21
N TYR A 333 -12.58 -10.59 -8.38
CA TYR A 333 -12.36 -10.60 -6.92
C TYR A 333 -12.56 -11.98 -6.29
N ALA A 334 -13.48 -12.80 -6.83
CA ALA A 334 -13.60 -14.19 -6.40
C ALA A 334 -12.32 -14.99 -6.72
N GLU A 335 -11.70 -14.74 -7.87
CA GLU A 335 -10.43 -15.35 -8.25
C GLU A 335 -9.27 -14.89 -7.36
N LEU A 336 -9.17 -13.58 -7.04
CA LEU A 336 -8.19 -13.07 -6.09
C LEU A 336 -8.36 -13.69 -4.69
N GLU A 337 -9.59 -13.80 -4.21
CA GLU A 337 -9.88 -14.41 -2.90
C GLU A 337 -9.52 -15.90 -2.90
N ARG A 338 -9.84 -16.65 -3.98
CA ARG A 338 -9.47 -18.05 -4.15
C ARG A 338 -7.95 -18.25 -4.11
N LYS A 339 -7.19 -17.42 -4.85
CA LYS A 339 -5.72 -17.45 -4.86
C LYS A 339 -5.16 -17.10 -3.50
N GLY A 340 -5.73 -16.10 -2.83
CA GLY A 340 -5.37 -15.74 -1.47
C GLY A 340 -5.61 -16.88 -0.47
N GLN A 341 -6.72 -17.59 -0.60
CA GLN A 341 -7.02 -18.75 0.25
C GLN A 341 -6.05 -19.90 -0.02
N LEU A 342 -5.79 -20.22 -1.30
CA LEU A 342 -4.85 -21.28 -1.68
C LEU A 342 -3.44 -21.03 -1.10
N LEU A 343 -2.95 -19.79 -1.24
CA LEU A 343 -1.66 -19.39 -0.65
C LEU A 343 -1.69 -19.45 0.88
N GLY A 344 -2.77 -18.93 1.49
CA GLY A 344 -2.93 -18.91 2.95
C GLY A 344 -2.93 -20.31 3.55
N ASP A 345 -3.75 -21.21 3.01
CA ASP A 345 -3.81 -22.62 3.46
C ASP A 345 -2.45 -23.33 3.35
N GLY A 346 -1.68 -22.99 2.29
CA GLY A 346 -0.33 -23.52 2.10
C GLY A 346 0.66 -22.96 3.14
N ILE A 347 0.66 -21.66 3.36
CA ILE A 347 1.53 -21.00 4.34
C ILE A 347 1.19 -21.48 5.76
N GLU A 348 -0.09 -21.58 6.14
CA GLU A 348 -0.50 -22.06 7.46
C GLU A 348 -0.02 -23.50 7.73
N ARG A 349 -0.05 -24.38 6.72
CA ARG A 349 0.56 -25.72 6.84
C ARG A 349 2.07 -25.64 7.07
N ALA A 350 2.79 -24.82 6.29
CA ALA A 350 4.23 -24.64 6.47
C ALA A 350 4.58 -24.07 7.86
N LEU A 351 3.79 -23.14 8.37
CA LEU A 351 3.94 -22.59 9.72
C LEU A 351 3.69 -23.62 10.82
N HIS A 352 2.73 -24.50 10.63
CA HIS A 352 2.46 -25.57 11.59
C HIS A 352 3.63 -26.56 11.71
N GLU A 353 4.35 -26.80 10.62
CA GLU A 353 5.48 -27.74 10.56
C GLU A 353 6.81 -27.09 11.00
N GLU A 354 7.10 -25.89 10.50
CA GLU A 354 8.43 -25.26 10.61
C GLU A 354 8.40 -23.81 11.19
N GLY A 355 7.22 -23.23 11.36
CA GLY A 355 7.10 -21.78 11.62
C GLY A 355 7.61 -21.31 12.98
N GLY A 356 7.46 -22.11 14.02
CA GLY A 356 7.76 -21.66 15.39
C GLY A 356 6.94 -20.41 15.75
N ALA A 357 7.62 -19.35 16.19
CA ALA A 357 6.99 -18.08 16.57
C ALA A 357 6.77 -17.16 15.35
N VAL A 358 6.02 -17.62 14.35
CA VAL A 358 5.65 -16.81 13.16
C VAL A 358 4.13 -16.85 12.97
N GLN A 359 3.54 -15.71 12.63
CA GLN A 359 2.10 -15.57 12.39
C GLN A 359 1.85 -15.16 10.95
N PHE A 360 0.80 -15.69 10.34
CA PHE A 360 0.31 -15.29 9.03
C PHE A 360 -0.97 -14.47 9.17
N VAL A 361 -1.03 -13.33 8.48
CA VAL A 361 -2.20 -12.47 8.43
C VAL A 361 -2.55 -12.19 6.97
N ARG A 362 -3.84 -12.28 6.62
CA ARG A 362 -4.35 -11.99 5.27
C ARG A 362 -5.64 -11.18 5.31
N VAL A 363 -5.73 -10.19 4.43
CA VAL A 363 -6.95 -9.43 4.14
C VAL A 363 -7.13 -9.37 2.61
N GLY A 364 -8.03 -10.21 2.08
CA GLY A 364 -8.21 -10.33 0.64
C GLY A 364 -6.91 -10.74 -0.08
N ALA A 365 -6.45 -9.91 -1.00
CA ALA A 365 -5.24 -10.12 -1.80
C ALA A 365 -3.99 -9.43 -1.19
N ILE A 366 -3.98 -9.17 0.11
CA ILE A 366 -2.83 -8.65 0.87
C ILE A 366 -2.52 -9.66 1.98
N PHE A 367 -1.23 -9.94 2.22
CA PHE A 367 -0.80 -10.80 3.33
C PHE A 367 0.52 -10.32 3.96
N CYS A 368 0.82 -10.83 5.13
CA CYS A 368 2.08 -10.60 5.82
C CYS A 368 2.41 -11.79 6.73
N LEU A 369 3.71 -12.05 6.95
CA LEU A 369 4.21 -12.93 8.00
C LEU A 369 4.87 -12.07 9.08
N PHE A 370 4.46 -12.25 10.33
CA PHE A 370 5.09 -11.62 11.49
C PHE A 370 5.95 -12.63 12.24
N PHE A 371 7.23 -12.34 12.38
CA PHE A 371 8.21 -13.20 13.07
C PHE A 371 8.18 -12.94 14.57
N THR A 372 7.03 -13.20 15.21
CA THR A 372 6.81 -13.02 16.66
C THR A 372 5.76 -14.00 17.18
N ALA A 373 5.86 -14.36 18.46
CA ALA A 373 4.84 -15.13 19.16
C ALA A 373 3.66 -14.27 19.64
N GLU A 374 3.84 -12.94 19.73
CA GLU A 374 2.80 -12.02 20.20
C GLU A 374 1.73 -11.81 19.15
N HIS A 375 0.46 -11.76 19.57
CA HIS A 375 -0.64 -11.42 18.66
C HIS A 375 -0.53 -9.97 18.20
N VAL A 376 -0.32 -9.78 16.90
CA VAL A 376 -0.09 -8.46 16.31
C VAL A 376 -1.41 -7.77 16.02
N ILE A 377 -1.68 -6.69 16.75
CA ILE A 377 -2.92 -5.89 16.64
C ILE A 377 -2.65 -4.39 16.45
N ASP A 378 -1.41 -3.95 16.65
CA ASP A 378 -0.99 -2.56 16.57
C ASP A 378 0.51 -2.43 16.23
N TYR A 379 1.01 -1.20 16.20
CA TYR A 379 2.42 -0.93 15.91
C TYR A 379 3.37 -1.41 17.01
N ALA A 380 2.95 -1.38 18.27
CA ALA A 380 3.78 -1.82 19.39
C ALA A 380 4.02 -3.34 19.31
N SER A 381 2.96 -4.11 19.09
CA SER A 381 3.04 -5.57 18.91
C SER A 381 3.73 -5.95 17.59
N ALA A 382 3.54 -5.19 16.49
CA ALA A 382 4.28 -5.44 15.25
C ALA A 382 5.80 -5.33 15.43
N LYS A 383 6.28 -4.37 16.25
CA LYS A 383 7.70 -4.16 16.54
C LYS A 383 8.36 -5.27 17.39
N THR A 384 7.60 -6.19 17.95
CA THR A 384 8.17 -7.37 18.64
C THR A 384 8.71 -8.42 17.67
N SER A 385 8.50 -8.23 16.35
CA SER A 385 8.98 -9.13 15.32
C SER A 385 10.51 -9.22 15.28
N ASP A 386 11.02 -10.43 15.14
CA ASP A 386 12.45 -10.72 14.91
C ASP A 386 12.81 -10.34 13.45
N THR A 387 13.31 -9.12 13.31
CA THR A 387 13.72 -8.58 12.01
C THR A 387 14.98 -9.25 11.44
N GLN A 388 15.80 -9.88 12.27
CA GLN A 388 16.98 -10.61 11.80
C GLN A 388 16.57 -11.96 11.20
N ARG A 389 15.65 -12.68 11.85
CA ARG A 389 15.08 -13.91 11.28
C ARG A 389 14.30 -13.59 10.00
N PHE A 390 13.55 -12.49 9.97
CA PHE A 390 12.89 -12.02 8.74
C PHE A 390 13.92 -11.76 7.63
N ALA A 391 15.06 -11.14 7.92
CA ALA A 391 16.09 -10.89 6.91
C ALA A 391 16.64 -12.20 6.32
N ARG A 392 16.93 -13.22 7.16
CA ARG A 392 17.35 -14.55 6.67
C ARG A 392 16.24 -15.18 5.80
N PHE A 393 15.01 -15.14 6.25
CA PHE A 393 13.84 -15.63 5.50
C PHE A 393 13.70 -14.93 4.15
N PHE A 394 13.84 -13.60 4.10
CA PHE A 394 13.78 -12.82 2.86
C PHE A 394 14.81 -13.29 1.83
N TRP A 395 16.06 -13.46 2.26
CA TRP A 395 17.13 -13.90 1.36
C TRP A 395 16.93 -15.34 0.87
N SER A 396 16.49 -16.23 1.73
CA SER A 396 16.14 -17.60 1.33
C SER A 396 14.97 -17.59 0.31
N MET A 397 13.90 -16.82 0.54
CA MET A 397 12.83 -16.66 -0.43
C MET A 397 13.33 -16.15 -1.78
N LEU A 398 14.25 -15.18 -1.78
CA LEU A 398 14.85 -14.65 -3.01
C LEU A 398 15.68 -15.71 -3.75
N GLU A 399 16.47 -16.52 -3.04
CA GLU A 399 17.22 -17.65 -3.59
C GLU A 399 16.31 -18.72 -4.20
N HIS A 400 15.11 -18.90 -3.63
CA HIS A 400 14.07 -19.79 -4.15
C HIS A 400 13.18 -19.14 -5.22
N GLY A 401 13.56 -17.96 -5.74
CA GLY A 401 12.89 -17.30 -6.86
C GLY A 401 11.59 -16.58 -6.49
N VAL A 402 11.44 -16.15 -5.25
CA VAL A 402 10.29 -15.37 -4.75
C VAL A 402 10.74 -14.02 -4.21
N TYR A 403 10.24 -12.94 -4.77
CA TYR A 403 10.58 -11.58 -4.35
C TYR A 403 9.51 -11.02 -3.42
N LEU A 404 9.87 -10.87 -2.14
CA LEU A 404 9.06 -10.26 -1.09
C LEU A 404 9.50 -8.80 -0.85
N PRO A 405 8.70 -7.98 -0.14
CA PRO A 405 9.17 -6.68 0.34
C PRO A 405 10.41 -6.83 1.26
N PRO A 406 11.47 -6.01 1.07
CA PRO A 406 12.67 -6.09 1.89
C PRO A 406 12.51 -5.39 3.26
N SER A 407 11.40 -5.63 3.92
CA SER A 407 11.07 -5.11 5.26
C SER A 407 9.98 -5.95 5.91
N GLN A 408 10.17 -6.31 7.18
CA GLN A 408 9.17 -6.97 8.02
C GLN A 408 7.85 -6.18 8.11
N PHE A 409 7.92 -4.85 7.93
CA PHE A 409 6.80 -3.94 8.14
C PHE A 409 6.03 -3.58 6.86
N GLU A 410 6.19 -4.37 5.81
CA GLU A 410 5.46 -4.20 4.55
C GLU A 410 4.51 -5.36 4.28
N GLY A 411 3.39 -5.08 3.64
CA GLY A 411 2.47 -6.09 3.14
C GLY A 411 2.92 -6.68 1.80
N CYS A 412 2.64 -7.96 1.60
CA CYS A 412 2.80 -8.68 0.34
C CYS A 412 1.48 -8.70 -0.45
N PHE A 413 1.56 -8.82 -1.78
CA PHE A 413 0.39 -8.70 -2.65
C PHE A 413 0.22 -9.90 -3.58
N ILE A 414 -1.03 -10.30 -3.78
CA ILE A 414 -1.42 -11.36 -4.71
C ILE A 414 -1.98 -10.68 -5.97
N SER A 415 -1.51 -11.10 -7.15
CA SER A 415 -2.04 -10.64 -8.45
C SER A 415 -2.90 -11.67 -9.13
N LEU A 416 -3.71 -11.22 -10.07
CA LEU A 416 -4.46 -12.10 -10.98
C LEU A 416 -3.56 -12.92 -11.92
N ALA A 417 -2.30 -12.48 -12.14
CA ALA A 417 -1.34 -13.17 -13.01
C ALA A 417 -0.73 -14.42 -12.37
N LEU A 418 -0.81 -14.60 -11.04
CA LEU A 418 -0.32 -15.82 -10.39
C LEU A 418 -1.20 -17.01 -10.78
N GLU A 419 -0.61 -18.10 -11.25
CA GLU A 419 -1.27 -19.38 -11.50
C GLU A 419 -1.14 -20.29 -10.26
N ASP A 420 -1.96 -21.34 -10.16
CA ASP A 420 -2.01 -22.19 -8.97
C ASP A 420 -0.67 -22.89 -8.73
N GLU A 421 0.01 -23.34 -9.78
CA GLU A 421 1.33 -23.96 -9.70
C GLU A 421 2.40 -23.00 -9.17
N MET A 422 2.28 -21.69 -9.47
CA MET A 422 3.19 -20.66 -8.95
C MET A 422 2.94 -20.40 -7.46
N ILE A 423 1.69 -20.49 -7.03
CA ILE A 423 1.32 -20.40 -5.62
C ILE A 423 1.87 -21.61 -4.86
N GLU A 424 1.78 -22.82 -5.41
CA GLU A 424 2.37 -24.03 -4.83
C GLU A 424 3.90 -23.92 -4.73
N GLN A 425 4.58 -23.41 -5.76
CA GLN A 425 6.03 -23.12 -5.73
C GLN A 425 6.37 -22.11 -4.62
N THR A 426 5.52 -21.08 -4.43
CA THR A 426 5.73 -20.10 -3.35
C THR A 426 5.57 -20.74 -1.98
N VAL A 427 4.60 -21.61 -1.79
CA VAL A 427 4.39 -22.34 -0.52
C VAL A 427 5.60 -23.24 -0.22
N GLU A 428 6.14 -23.94 -1.22
CA GLU A 428 7.38 -24.73 -1.06
C GLU A 428 8.57 -23.83 -0.66
N ALA A 429 8.73 -22.69 -1.32
CA ALA A 429 9.77 -21.72 -0.97
C ALA A 429 9.61 -21.20 0.45
N VAL A 430 8.38 -20.89 0.89
CA VAL A 430 8.09 -20.46 2.28
C VAL A 430 8.48 -21.56 3.27
N TRP A 431 8.13 -22.81 3.00
CA TRP A 431 8.47 -23.94 3.88
C TRP A 431 9.99 -24.09 4.06
N LEU A 432 10.75 -24.05 2.94
CA LEU A 432 12.20 -24.11 2.95
C LEU A 432 12.81 -22.91 3.70
N ALA A 433 12.34 -21.69 3.40
CA ALA A 433 12.85 -20.47 3.99
C ALA A 433 12.55 -20.36 5.51
N LEU A 434 11.40 -20.87 5.99
CA LEU A 434 11.12 -20.93 7.42
C LEU A 434 12.12 -21.80 8.16
N ARG A 435 12.47 -22.96 7.58
CA ARG A 435 13.44 -23.89 8.11
C ARG A 435 14.85 -23.31 8.10
N GLU A 436 15.31 -22.80 6.94
CA GLU A 436 16.64 -22.22 6.76
C GLU A 436 16.86 -20.98 7.65
N SER A 437 15.80 -20.17 7.86
CA SER A 437 15.89 -18.99 8.72
C SER A 437 15.87 -19.27 10.23
N ALA A 438 15.50 -20.48 10.65
CA ALA A 438 15.49 -20.90 12.04
C ALA A 438 16.87 -21.42 12.52
N GLU A 439 17.72 -21.84 11.58
CA GLU A 439 19.09 -22.29 11.87
C GLU A 439 19.97 -21.04 12.06
N GLU A 440 20.63 -20.92 13.23
CA GLU A 440 21.65 -19.90 13.51
C GLU A 440 23.02 -20.29 12.98
#